data_1f058a53d6f26fa68a61bf1c231102e3
#
_entry.id   1f058a53d6f26fa68a61bf1c231102e3
#
_cell.length_a   1.000
_cell.length_b   1.000
_cell.length_c   1.000
_cell.angle_alpha   90.00
_cell.angle_beta   90.00
_cell.angle_gamma   90.00
#
_symmetry.space_group_name_H-M   'P 1'
#
loop_
_entity.id
_entity.type
_entity.pdbx_description
1 polymer ?
#
loop_
_entity_poly.entity_id
_entity_poly.type
_entity_poly.pdbx_seq_one_letter_code
_entity_poly.pdbx_strand_id
1 'polypeptide(L)'
;PRVENLTAAVDDRILETRMRVGTTGPAIGDGEVRLFPLPWSAVDTTGMPADAEYEGIPAGPFAIERNETKDMAFRIPLLPDRSADDLTIRAVVSGCVSDQCAWSSSERVAVQAAAPTLAAELRYYTEEGEQLGRGPLPPRVGEKTEYWVVVRAEPGLITRDTELRIDLGPN
;
A
#
# COMPACT_ATOMS: atom_id res chain seq x y z
N PRO A 1 -10.95 12.60 -21.24
CA PRO A 1 -10.54 11.53 -20.35
C PRO A 1 -11.35 11.55 -19.04
N ARG A 2 -11.46 10.41 -18.40
CA ARG A 2 -12.01 10.28 -17.05
C ARG A 2 -11.22 9.26 -16.25
N VAL A 3 -11.18 9.45 -14.94
CA VAL A 3 -10.60 8.48 -14.01
C VAL A 3 -11.70 7.54 -13.52
N GLU A 4 -11.43 6.27 -13.56
CA GLU A 4 -12.29 5.21 -13.04
C GLU A 4 -11.50 4.34 -12.05
N ASN A 5 -12.16 3.86 -11.01
CA ASN A 5 -11.62 2.85 -10.09
C ASN A 5 -10.22 3.18 -9.54
N LEU A 6 -10.00 4.40 -9.05
CA LEU A 6 -8.78 4.73 -8.33
C LEU A 6 -8.74 3.95 -7.02
N THR A 7 -7.67 3.20 -6.81
CA THR A 7 -7.35 2.51 -5.55
C THR A 7 -5.91 2.80 -5.16
N ALA A 8 -5.64 2.81 -3.86
CA ALA A 8 -4.30 3.04 -3.36
C ALA A 8 -4.07 2.21 -2.09
N ALA A 9 -2.91 1.60 -2.01
CA ALA A 9 -2.44 0.86 -0.86
C ALA A 9 -0.97 1.17 -0.60
N VAL A 10 -0.52 1.01 0.63
CA VAL A 10 0.91 1.13 0.94
C VAL A 10 1.47 -0.24 1.28
N ASP A 11 2.60 -0.55 0.70
CA ASP A 11 3.39 -1.73 0.96
C ASP A 11 4.87 -1.32 1.08
N ASP A 12 5.50 -1.70 2.17
CA ASP A 12 6.91 -1.39 2.48
C ASP A 12 7.35 0.03 2.09
N ARG A 13 6.62 1.04 2.56
CA ARG A 13 6.86 2.47 2.29
C ARG A 13 6.69 2.89 0.83
N ILE A 14 6.04 2.10 0.06
CA ILE A 14 5.68 2.44 -1.31
C ILE A 14 4.16 2.57 -1.40
N LEU A 15 3.71 3.75 -1.77
CA LEU A 15 2.31 3.96 -2.12
C LEU A 15 2.08 3.41 -3.52
N GLU A 16 1.44 2.26 -3.59
CA GLU A 16 0.99 1.68 -4.85
C GLU A 16 -0.40 2.23 -5.20
N THR A 17 -0.49 2.84 -6.36
CA THR A 17 -1.74 3.40 -6.86
C THR A 17 -2.11 2.68 -8.14
N ARG A 18 -3.35 2.23 -8.23
CA ARG A 18 -3.91 1.62 -9.44
C ARG A 18 -5.15 2.39 -9.85
N MET A 19 -5.26 2.65 -11.14
CA MET A 19 -6.40 3.37 -11.69
C MET A 19 -6.71 2.89 -13.09
N ARG A 20 -7.95 3.12 -13.50
CA ARG A 20 -8.37 2.98 -14.88
C ARG A 20 -8.65 4.34 -15.47
N VAL A 21 -8.09 4.64 -16.61
CA VAL A 21 -8.37 5.85 -17.39
C VAL A 21 -9.16 5.46 -18.62
N GLY A 22 -10.24 6.17 -18.88
CA GLY A 22 -11.11 5.91 -20.02
C GLY A 22 -11.48 7.17 -20.81
N THR A 23 -11.97 6.97 -22.02
CA THR A 23 -12.60 7.99 -22.82
C THR A 23 -13.88 7.45 -23.46
N THR A 24 -14.94 8.25 -23.44
CA THR A 24 -16.18 7.98 -24.18
C THR A 24 -16.27 8.79 -25.48
N GLY A 25 -15.19 9.45 -25.82
CA GLY A 25 -15.06 10.34 -26.98
C GLY A 25 -13.96 9.90 -27.94
N PRO A 26 -13.36 10.84 -28.65
CA PRO A 26 -12.26 10.58 -29.57
C PRO A 26 -11.05 9.96 -28.87
N ALA A 27 -10.16 9.36 -29.64
CA ALA A 27 -8.88 8.87 -29.16
C ALA A 27 -8.03 10.02 -28.58
N ILE A 28 -7.25 9.72 -27.55
CA ILE A 28 -6.31 10.65 -26.91
C ILE A 28 -4.91 10.15 -27.19
N GLY A 29 -4.15 10.90 -28.00
CA GLY A 29 -2.77 10.57 -28.33
C GLY A 29 -1.77 11.00 -27.25
N ASP A 30 -2.00 12.17 -26.67
CA ASP A 30 -1.11 12.82 -25.71
C ASP A 30 -1.87 13.09 -24.41
N GLY A 31 -2.04 12.05 -23.62
CA GLY A 31 -2.61 12.16 -22.28
C GLY A 31 -1.54 12.17 -21.21
N GLU A 32 -1.82 12.86 -20.09
CA GLU A 32 -0.95 12.91 -18.91
C GLU A 32 -1.74 12.54 -17.67
N VAL A 33 -1.09 11.80 -16.76
CA VAL A 33 -1.61 11.53 -15.42
C VAL A 33 -0.74 12.23 -14.40
N ARG A 34 -1.39 12.89 -13.44
CA ARG A 34 -0.76 13.49 -12.27
C ARG A 34 -1.41 12.97 -10.99
N LEU A 35 -0.61 12.66 -10.00
CA LEU A 35 -1.04 12.13 -8.71
C LEU A 35 -0.80 13.17 -7.60
N PHE A 36 -1.77 13.30 -6.72
CA PHE A 36 -1.75 14.24 -5.59
C PHE A 36 -1.94 13.49 -4.27
N PRO A 37 -0.87 12.94 -3.70
CA PRO A 37 -0.90 12.36 -2.35
C PRO A 37 -1.01 13.47 -1.29
N LEU A 38 -1.76 13.22 -0.21
CA LEU A 38 -1.91 14.13 0.92
C LEU A 38 -1.91 13.33 2.24
N PRO A 39 -1.20 13.77 3.28
CA PRO A 39 -0.38 15.00 3.30
C PRO A 39 0.91 14.85 2.47
N TRP A 40 1.27 15.89 1.77
CA TRP A 40 2.50 15.93 0.96
C TRP A 40 3.77 15.63 1.77
N SER A 41 3.77 16.03 3.05
CA SER A 41 4.87 15.76 3.99
C SER A 41 5.15 14.28 4.26
N ALA A 42 4.31 13.36 3.76
CA ALA A 42 4.55 11.92 3.86
C ALA A 42 5.32 11.36 2.67
N VAL A 43 5.48 12.13 1.60
CA VAL A 43 6.10 11.69 0.35
C VAL A 43 7.61 11.91 0.40
N ASP A 44 8.38 10.93 -0.05
CA ASP A 44 9.81 11.13 -0.34
C ASP A 44 9.94 11.85 -1.70
N THR A 45 10.31 13.10 -1.64
CA THR A 45 10.42 13.98 -2.80
C THR A 45 11.78 13.90 -3.50
N THR A 46 12.63 13.00 -3.09
CA THR A 46 13.97 12.82 -3.69
C THR A 46 13.85 12.52 -5.19
N GLY A 47 14.40 13.40 -6.01
CA GLY A 47 14.34 13.25 -7.47
C GLY A 47 13.04 13.70 -8.14
N MET A 48 12.07 14.24 -7.38
CA MET A 48 10.85 14.81 -7.96
C MET A 48 11.05 16.25 -8.44
N PRO A 49 10.22 16.73 -9.38
CA PRO A 49 10.20 18.15 -9.75
C PRO A 49 9.89 19.05 -8.55
N ALA A 50 10.48 20.22 -8.50
CA ALA A 50 10.33 21.16 -7.37
C ALA A 50 8.89 21.68 -7.19
N ASP A 51 8.09 21.65 -8.24
CA ASP A 51 6.70 22.08 -8.29
C ASP A 51 5.68 20.93 -8.10
N ALA A 52 6.17 19.70 -7.88
CA ALA A 52 5.32 18.51 -7.76
C ALA A 52 4.26 18.62 -6.64
N GLU A 53 4.52 19.39 -5.59
CA GLU A 53 3.55 19.64 -4.53
C GLU A 53 2.29 20.35 -5.05
N TYR A 54 2.45 21.28 -5.97
CA TYR A 54 1.36 22.10 -6.52
C TYR A 54 0.80 21.52 -7.82
N GLU A 55 1.66 21.02 -8.68
CA GLU A 55 1.28 20.49 -9.98
C GLU A 55 0.97 19.00 -10.01
N GLY A 56 1.28 18.29 -8.91
CA GLY A 56 1.14 16.84 -8.78
C GLY A 56 2.36 16.08 -9.32
N ILE A 57 2.51 14.87 -8.86
CA ILE A 57 3.56 13.94 -9.30
C ILE A 57 3.22 13.47 -10.71
N PRO A 58 4.06 13.71 -11.72
CA PRO A 58 3.84 13.19 -13.05
C PRO A 58 3.96 11.65 -13.02
N ALA A 59 2.90 10.99 -13.39
CA ALA A 59 2.83 9.53 -13.41
C ALA A 59 3.07 8.94 -14.81
N GLY A 60 3.21 9.81 -15.80
CA GLY A 60 3.60 9.47 -17.15
C GLY A 60 2.52 9.71 -18.20
N PRO A 61 2.93 9.68 -19.46
CA PRO A 61 2.03 9.84 -20.59
C PRO A 61 1.18 8.59 -20.82
N PHE A 62 0.03 8.77 -21.42
CA PHE A 62 -0.81 7.68 -21.90
C PHE A 62 -1.45 8.02 -23.26
N ALA A 63 -1.76 6.96 -23.99
CA ALA A 63 -2.61 7.05 -25.17
C ALA A 63 -3.76 6.05 -25.02
N ILE A 64 -4.96 6.43 -25.44
CA ILE A 64 -6.17 5.60 -25.37
C ILE A 64 -6.93 5.77 -26.69
N GLU A 65 -7.33 4.67 -27.29
CA GLU A 65 -8.18 4.67 -28.47
C GLU A 65 -9.63 5.10 -28.13
N ARG A 66 -10.42 5.34 -29.16
CA ARG A 66 -11.81 5.76 -29.00
C ARG A 66 -12.61 4.73 -28.21
N ASN A 67 -13.31 5.17 -27.15
CA ASN A 67 -14.15 4.34 -26.29
C ASN A 67 -13.40 3.20 -25.58
N GLU A 68 -12.09 3.31 -25.43
CA GLU A 68 -11.29 2.35 -24.68
C GLU A 68 -10.97 2.81 -23.27
N THR A 69 -10.46 1.88 -22.48
CA THR A 69 -9.95 2.11 -21.14
C THR A 69 -8.56 1.52 -21.02
N LYS A 70 -7.73 2.13 -20.19
CA LYS A 70 -6.37 1.68 -19.89
C LYS A 70 -6.15 1.58 -18.38
N ASP A 71 -5.69 0.43 -17.93
CA ASP A 71 -5.26 0.23 -16.54
C ASP A 71 -3.83 0.75 -16.38
N MET A 72 -3.59 1.49 -15.31
CA MET A 72 -2.30 2.10 -14.98
C MET A 72 -1.98 1.86 -13.52
N ALA A 73 -0.70 1.63 -13.23
CA ALA A 73 -0.20 1.45 -11.88
C ALA A 73 1.04 2.32 -11.67
N PHE A 74 1.13 2.93 -10.49
CA PHE A 74 2.20 3.84 -10.13
C PHE A 74 2.70 3.55 -8.73
N ARG A 75 3.96 3.90 -8.47
CA ARG A 75 4.62 3.69 -7.19
C ARG A 75 5.24 5.01 -6.73
N ILE A 76 4.87 5.44 -5.53
CA ILE A 76 5.36 6.68 -4.92
C ILE A 76 6.06 6.31 -3.61
N PRO A 77 7.36 6.62 -3.44
CA PRO A 77 8.06 6.36 -2.19
C PRO A 77 7.56 7.28 -1.08
N LEU A 78 7.45 6.74 0.13
CA LEU A 78 7.02 7.45 1.33
C LEU A 78 8.18 7.59 2.32
N LEU A 79 8.16 8.66 3.09
CA LEU A 79 9.14 8.88 4.16
C LEU A 79 8.94 7.87 5.30
N PRO A 80 10.04 7.40 5.94
CA PRO A 80 10.00 6.29 6.89
C PRO A 80 9.22 6.56 8.17
N ASP A 81 9.08 7.80 8.59
CA ASP A 81 8.53 8.16 9.89
C ASP A 81 7.08 8.68 9.84
N ARG A 82 6.39 8.43 8.74
CA ARG A 82 5.01 8.93 8.56
C ARG A 82 3.99 7.79 8.59
N SER A 83 2.91 8.01 9.34
CA SER A 83 1.74 7.15 9.30
C SER A 83 1.01 7.33 7.98
N ALA A 84 0.48 6.22 7.45
CA ALA A 84 -0.38 6.26 6.28
C ALA A 84 -1.86 6.36 6.62
N ASP A 85 -2.22 6.42 7.91
CA ASP A 85 -3.62 6.39 8.36
C ASP A 85 -4.46 7.54 7.81
N ASP A 86 -3.83 8.69 7.61
CA ASP A 86 -4.48 9.88 7.04
C ASP A 86 -4.10 10.13 5.57
N LEU A 87 -3.38 9.17 4.96
CA LEU A 87 -2.94 9.36 3.58
C LEU A 87 -4.11 9.18 2.62
N THR A 88 -4.29 10.18 1.78
CA THR A 88 -5.26 10.14 0.69
C THR A 88 -4.57 10.43 -0.63
N ILE A 89 -5.14 9.95 -1.73
CA ILE A 89 -4.63 10.24 -3.05
C ILE A 89 -5.76 10.67 -3.98
N ARG A 90 -5.44 11.59 -4.87
CA ARG A 90 -6.29 11.99 -5.99
C ARG A 90 -5.48 11.89 -7.27
N ALA A 91 -6.10 11.42 -8.33
CA ALA A 91 -5.53 11.44 -9.67
C ALA A 91 -6.19 12.51 -10.52
N VAL A 92 -5.40 13.19 -11.31
CA VAL A 92 -5.86 14.11 -12.36
C VAL A 92 -5.35 13.58 -13.69
N VAL A 93 -6.24 13.49 -14.66
CA VAL A 93 -5.90 13.11 -16.03
C VAL A 93 -6.24 14.25 -16.97
N SER A 94 -5.34 14.57 -17.86
CA SER A 94 -5.53 15.51 -18.95
C SER A 94 -5.26 14.84 -20.28
N GLY A 95 -5.83 15.35 -21.33
CA GLY A 95 -5.57 14.87 -22.68
C GLY A 95 -6.09 15.83 -23.72
N CYS A 96 -5.39 15.91 -24.82
CA CYS A 96 -5.73 16.81 -25.92
C CYS A 96 -6.15 16.00 -27.15
N VAL A 97 -7.14 16.55 -27.85
CA VAL A 97 -7.57 16.09 -29.17
C VAL A 97 -7.45 17.30 -30.10
N SER A 98 -6.50 17.25 -31.01
CA SER A 98 -6.08 18.44 -31.78
C SER A 98 -5.66 19.55 -30.80
N ASP A 99 -6.21 20.73 -30.92
CA ASP A 99 -5.88 21.90 -30.07
C ASP A 99 -6.81 22.03 -28.83
N GLN A 100 -7.71 21.08 -28.61
CA GLN A 100 -8.64 21.10 -27.49
C GLN A 100 -8.18 20.15 -26.41
N CYS A 101 -7.82 20.68 -25.26
CA CYS A 101 -7.44 19.89 -24.08
C CYS A 101 -8.57 19.85 -23.06
N ALA A 102 -8.77 18.69 -22.47
CA ALA A 102 -9.71 18.47 -21.39
C ALA A 102 -9.03 17.75 -20.24
N TRP A 103 -9.51 17.97 -19.05
CA TRP A 103 -9.03 17.29 -17.85
C TRP A 103 -10.18 16.74 -17.01
N SER A 104 -9.90 15.76 -16.21
CA SER A 104 -10.81 15.18 -15.21
C SER A 104 -10.02 14.78 -13.99
N SER A 105 -10.64 14.86 -12.83
CA SER A 105 -10.05 14.37 -11.59
C SER A 105 -10.89 13.23 -11.00
N SER A 106 -10.21 12.32 -10.29
CA SER A 106 -10.89 11.38 -9.40
C SER A 106 -11.40 12.10 -8.15
N GLU A 107 -12.29 11.42 -7.41
CA GLU A 107 -12.47 11.70 -6.01
C GLU A 107 -11.18 11.38 -5.23
N ARG A 108 -11.06 11.90 -4.00
CA ARG A 108 -9.99 11.50 -3.09
C ARG A 108 -10.30 10.12 -2.55
N VAL A 109 -9.31 9.25 -2.60
CA VAL A 109 -9.39 7.89 -2.07
C VAL A 109 -8.47 7.78 -0.87
N ALA A 110 -8.99 7.26 0.24
CA ALA A 110 -8.15 6.91 1.38
C ALA A 110 -7.22 5.77 0.99
N VAL A 111 -5.98 5.89 1.40
CA VAL A 111 -4.99 4.84 1.18
C VAL A 111 -5.22 3.73 2.20
N GLN A 112 -5.35 2.52 1.70
CA GLN A 112 -5.48 1.36 2.57
C GLN A 112 -4.11 0.96 3.09
N ALA A 113 -4.01 0.89 4.42
CA ALA A 113 -2.87 0.24 5.05
C ALA A 113 -2.96 -1.27 4.80
N ALA A 114 -1.86 -1.89 4.41
CA ALA A 114 -1.78 -3.33 4.48
C ALA A 114 -1.91 -3.75 5.96
N ALA A 115 -2.86 -4.62 6.26
CA ALA A 115 -2.99 -5.14 7.61
C ALA A 115 -1.73 -5.92 7.99
N PRO A 116 -1.20 -5.76 9.21
CA PRO A 116 -0.06 -6.56 9.66
C PRO A 116 -0.44 -8.04 9.65
N THR A 117 0.42 -8.86 9.12
CA THR A 117 0.25 -10.31 9.15
C THR A 117 0.91 -10.84 10.42
N LEU A 118 0.14 -11.54 11.24
CA LEU A 118 0.62 -12.20 12.43
C LEU A 118 0.58 -13.71 12.23
N ALA A 119 1.72 -14.37 12.41
CA ALA A 119 1.82 -15.81 12.49
C ALA A 119 2.35 -16.20 13.89
N ALA A 120 1.69 -17.14 14.54
CA ALA A 120 2.12 -17.66 15.82
C ALA A 120 2.32 -19.20 15.72
N GLU A 121 3.41 -19.68 16.25
CA GLU A 121 3.70 -21.12 16.32
C GLU A 121 4.22 -21.51 17.69
N LEU A 122 3.89 -22.73 18.12
CA LEU A 122 4.46 -23.32 19.31
C LEU A 122 5.67 -24.15 18.93
N ARG A 123 6.81 -23.89 19.56
CA ARG A 123 8.05 -24.65 19.33
C ARG A 123 8.51 -25.34 20.59
N TYR A 124 8.86 -26.59 20.44
CA TYR A 124 9.56 -27.39 21.48
C TYR A 124 11.04 -27.57 21.14
N TYR A 125 11.37 -27.53 19.84
CA TYR A 125 12.73 -27.59 19.31
C TYR A 125 12.99 -26.41 18.38
N THR A 126 14.26 -26.01 18.22
CA THR A 126 14.70 -25.13 17.13
C THR A 126 14.66 -25.87 15.79
N GLU A 127 14.90 -25.15 14.71
CA GLU A 127 15.04 -25.76 13.37
C GLU A 127 16.28 -26.66 13.28
N GLU A 128 17.31 -26.36 14.08
CA GLU A 128 18.55 -27.15 14.20
C GLU A 128 18.41 -28.34 15.15
N GLY A 129 17.26 -28.50 15.83
CA GLY A 129 16.96 -29.62 16.71
C GLY A 129 17.33 -29.39 18.17
N GLU A 130 17.72 -28.18 18.58
CA GLU A 130 17.98 -27.85 19.97
C GLU A 130 16.67 -27.75 20.76
N GLN A 131 16.66 -28.29 21.97
CA GLN A 131 15.46 -28.30 22.81
C GLN A 131 15.22 -26.91 23.42
N LEU A 132 14.10 -26.29 23.09
CA LEU A 132 13.59 -25.03 23.66
C LEU A 132 12.63 -25.27 24.81
N GLY A 133 11.73 -26.24 24.64
CA GLY A 133 10.70 -26.56 25.60
C GLY A 133 11.22 -27.41 26.76
N ARG A 134 10.37 -27.62 27.76
CA ARG A 134 10.65 -28.46 28.94
C ARG A 134 9.49 -29.39 29.20
N GLY A 135 9.79 -30.53 29.83
CA GLY A 135 8.81 -31.56 30.17
C GLY A 135 8.67 -32.64 29.10
N PRO A 136 7.74 -33.58 29.24
CA PRO A 136 7.59 -34.67 28.31
C PRO A 136 7.01 -34.23 26.95
N LEU A 137 7.54 -34.82 25.86
CA LEU A 137 6.96 -34.71 24.52
C LEU A 137 6.76 -36.14 23.96
N PRO A 138 5.55 -36.58 23.68
CA PRO A 138 4.25 -35.90 23.79
C PRO A 138 3.86 -35.57 25.23
N PRO A 139 3.03 -34.53 25.45
CA PRO A 139 2.54 -34.17 26.78
C PRO A 139 1.85 -35.30 27.48
N ARG A 140 2.03 -35.44 28.83
CA ARG A 140 1.43 -36.46 29.66
C ARG A 140 0.48 -35.83 30.68
N VAL A 141 -0.58 -36.54 30.99
CA VAL A 141 -1.56 -36.07 31.99
C VAL A 141 -0.87 -35.99 33.36
N GLY A 142 -1.01 -34.82 34.01
CA GLY A 142 -0.42 -34.53 35.31
C GLY A 142 1.05 -34.07 35.28
N GLU A 143 1.67 -34.04 34.11
CA GLU A 143 3.03 -33.51 33.95
C GLU A 143 3.01 -32.19 33.17
N LYS A 144 3.80 -31.20 33.63
CA LYS A 144 3.90 -29.91 32.98
C LYS A 144 4.79 -30.00 31.76
N THR A 145 4.27 -29.52 30.61
CA THR A 145 5.06 -29.33 29.39
C THR A 145 5.07 -27.86 29.03
N GLU A 146 6.24 -27.32 28.80
CA GLU A 146 6.46 -25.93 28.43
C GLU A 146 6.87 -25.84 26.95
N TYR A 147 6.29 -24.90 26.23
CA TYR A 147 6.60 -24.60 24.84
C TYR A 147 7.03 -23.14 24.73
N TRP A 148 7.79 -22.84 23.70
CA TRP A 148 8.04 -21.46 23.28
C TRP A 148 6.97 -21.04 22.28
N VAL A 149 6.44 -19.86 22.48
CA VAL A 149 5.57 -19.19 21.50
C VAL A 149 6.44 -18.28 20.66
N VAL A 150 6.58 -18.58 19.40
CA VAL A 150 7.27 -17.71 18.43
C VAL A 150 6.21 -16.96 17.65
N VAL A 151 6.21 -15.64 17.79
CA VAL A 151 5.30 -14.77 17.04
C VAL A 151 6.12 -14.03 15.98
N ARG A 152 5.73 -14.18 14.75
CA ARG A 152 6.25 -13.42 13.63
C ARG A 152 5.22 -12.37 13.27
N ALA A 153 5.62 -11.11 13.37
CA ALA A 153 4.85 -9.98 12.88
C ALA A 153 5.52 -9.51 11.58
N GLU A 154 4.86 -9.67 10.46
CA GLU A 154 5.27 -8.97 9.24
C GLU A 154 4.61 -7.59 9.32
N PRO A 155 5.41 -6.54 9.40
CA PRO A 155 4.84 -5.21 9.43
C PRO A 155 4.10 -4.99 8.11
N GLY A 156 2.79 -4.93 8.17
CA GLY A 156 2.05 -4.04 7.31
C GLY A 156 2.61 -2.64 7.57
N LEU A 157 2.11 -1.62 6.99
CA LEU A 157 2.58 -0.26 7.21
C LEU A 157 3.10 0.04 8.60
N ILE A 158 4.00 1.03 8.67
CA ILE A 158 4.55 1.57 9.92
C ILE A 158 3.41 1.98 10.83
N THR A 159 3.02 1.08 11.71
CA THR A 159 2.12 1.38 12.80
C THR A 159 2.97 1.90 13.96
N ARG A 160 2.67 3.10 14.45
CA ARG A 160 3.21 3.59 15.71
C ARG A 160 2.43 2.94 16.85
N ASP A 161 3.13 2.66 17.95
CA ASP A 161 2.51 2.17 19.19
C ASP A 161 1.71 0.87 19.02
N THR A 162 2.32 -0.12 18.34
CA THR A 162 1.70 -1.44 18.16
C THR A 162 1.79 -2.25 19.45
N GLU A 163 0.67 -2.62 20.03
CA GLU A 163 0.56 -3.56 21.14
C GLU A 163 0.23 -4.95 20.60
N LEU A 164 1.06 -5.94 20.92
CA LEU A 164 0.77 -7.34 20.68
C LEU A 164 0.24 -7.98 21.97
N ARG A 165 -1.01 -8.38 21.98
CA ARG A 165 -1.62 -9.09 23.10
C ARG A 165 -1.80 -10.57 22.75
N ILE A 166 -1.18 -11.44 23.55
CA ILE A 166 -1.29 -12.89 23.40
C ILE A 166 -2.15 -13.41 24.55
N ASP A 167 -3.30 -13.98 24.24
CA ASP A 167 -4.15 -14.68 25.21
C ASP A 167 -3.96 -16.19 25.03
N LEU A 168 -3.43 -16.84 26.04
CA LEU A 168 -3.16 -18.30 26.04
C LEU A 168 -4.33 -19.11 26.60
N GLY A 169 -5.45 -18.44 26.96
CA GLY A 169 -6.59 -19.09 27.56
C GLY A 169 -6.40 -19.43 29.04
N PRO A 170 -7.41 -19.98 29.69
CA PRO A 170 -7.32 -20.43 31.08
C PRO A 170 -6.44 -21.70 31.19
N ASN A 171 -5.57 -21.72 32.21
CA ASN A 171 -4.77 -22.89 32.57
C ASN A 171 -5.67 -24.03 33.11
#